data_eee5885aeab606f88b23e61db6244a87
#
_entry.id   eee5885aeab606f88b23e61db6244a87
#
_cell.length_a   1.000
_cell.length_b   1.000
_cell.length_c   1.000
_cell.angle_alpha   90.00
_cell.angle_beta   90.00
_cell.angle_gamma   90.00
#
_symmetry.space_group_name_H-M   'P 1'
#
loop_
_entity.id
_entity.type
_entity.pdbx_description
1 polymer ?
#
loop_
_entity_poly.entity_id
_entity_poly.type
_entity_poly.pdbx_seq_one_letter_code
_entity_poly.pdbx_strand_id
1 'polypeptide(L)'
;MKLHTFLLAVSLLAFGAASAVEVDCTPGTLASRLGTSAATETSLTVRGSLDARDLFFIADEMPALRTLDLAGANIAAYSGERLKGNLSYPAATIPAMTFAGSRITEITFPAAGVTLGNGALAGSALTSLTLTPKVNASGSGVFSDCAALTSIATGGATLGDHMFMGLTALTTADLTGNAELPEGIFQNCTALQSVTGSESLTAIGAYAFDGCTALKQIALKDIRSIGDRAFYGCGLTSIDLADATSLKTIGRYAFADEPALASATLPGSVTSVGAGAFFNCTALSAVVFPAIDMAAYTFTHAPLSASGETLLPEGLTSIGDYALADASGLSTLQLPSTLSYLGDGAMEKTISLKTIDAETVKEVPALGESVWAGIDQSTVSLDVSPDLAPAFRAAEQWNEFNVNAQSTLTEDMVAPAALEARFVGPILEVRSSGAEIAAVSLYDIAGNLLMRSGLNAPEGSLDTSAIGGNLFIVRLQLADGTDRALKMLR
;
A
#
# COMPACT_ATOMS: atom_id res chain seq x y z
N MET A 1 -74.37 30.08 -0.60
CA MET A 1 -72.97 29.83 -0.93
C MET A 1 -72.67 28.39 -0.58
N LYS A 2 -72.65 27.48 -1.57
CA LYS A 2 -72.46 26.02 -1.37
C LYS A 2 -71.00 25.69 -1.48
N LEU A 3 -70.40 25.14 -0.40
CA LEU A 3 -69.10 24.62 -0.33
C LEU A 3 -69.09 23.24 -1.01
N HIS A 4 -68.36 23.09 -2.10
CA HIS A 4 -68.12 21.80 -2.74
C HIS A 4 -66.84 21.16 -2.13
N THR A 5 -67.08 20.11 -1.37
CA THR A 5 -66.04 19.24 -0.82
C THR A 5 -65.60 18.31 -1.94
N PHE A 6 -64.33 18.50 -2.45
CA PHE A 6 -63.71 17.57 -3.34
C PHE A 6 -63.11 16.42 -2.51
N LEU A 7 -63.70 15.25 -2.62
CA LEU A 7 -63.11 13.99 -2.09
C LEU A 7 -62.04 13.54 -3.08
N LEU A 8 -60.79 13.67 -2.67
CA LEU A 8 -59.66 13.03 -3.37
C LEU A 8 -59.65 11.56 -2.99
N ALA A 9 -60.06 10.69 -3.88
CA ALA A 9 -59.86 9.24 -3.73
C ALA A 9 -58.38 8.93 -3.88
N VAL A 10 -57.69 8.74 -2.75
CA VAL A 10 -56.36 8.13 -2.75
C VAL A 10 -56.56 6.65 -2.98
N SER A 11 -56.25 6.20 -4.22
CA SER A 11 -56.13 4.77 -4.50
C SER A 11 -54.89 4.26 -3.76
N LEU A 12 -55.08 3.61 -2.64
CA LEU A 12 -54.09 2.81 -1.95
C LEU A 12 -53.77 1.63 -2.85
N LEU A 13 -52.68 1.74 -3.66
CA LEU A 13 -52.06 0.59 -4.28
C LEU A 13 -51.57 -0.30 -3.14
N ALA A 14 -52.34 -1.34 -2.83
CA ALA A 14 -51.86 -2.43 -2.01
C ALA A 14 -50.65 -3.05 -2.73
N PHE A 15 -49.48 -2.74 -2.26
CA PHE A 15 -48.30 -3.59 -2.55
C PHE A 15 -48.62 -4.94 -1.92
N GLY A 16 -49.08 -5.89 -2.75
CA GLY A 16 -49.21 -7.27 -2.34
C GLY A 16 -47.86 -7.72 -1.77
N ALA A 17 -47.86 -8.31 -0.60
CA ALA A 17 -46.72 -9.00 -0.07
C ALA A 17 -46.20 -9.93 -1.16
N ALA A 18 -44.93 -9.78 -1.58
CA ALA A 18 -44.32 -10.63 -2.59
C ALA A 18 -44.47 -12.09 -2.12
N SER A 19 -45.20 -12.88 -2.91
CA SER A 19 -45.39 -14.30 -2.62
C SER A 19 -44.09 -14.99 -2.89
N ALA A 20 -43.44 -15.54 -1.87
CA ALA A 20 -42.27 -16.40 -2.06
C ALA A 20 -42.80 -17.75 -2.59
N VAL A 21 -42.41 -18.11 -3.80
CA VAL A 21 -42.76 -19.40 -4.39
C VAL A 21 -41.68 -20.41 -3.97
N GLU A 22 -42.12 -21.50 -3.31
CA GLU A 22 -41.26 -22.64 -2.99
C GLU A 22 -41.58 -23.80 -3.95
N VAL A 23 -40.53 -24.37 -4.57
CA VAL A 23 -40.64 -25.44 -5.57
C VAL A 23 -39.74 -26.60 -5.22
N ASP A 24 -40.33 -27.78 -5.03
CA ASP A 24 -39.60 -29.04 -5.06
C ASP A 24 -39.26 -29.41 -6.51
N CYS A 25 -37.99 -29.44 -6.85
CA CYS A 25 -37.52 -29.60 -8.21
C CYS A 25 -36.82 -30.96 -8.42
N THR A 26 -36.99 -31.53 -9.61
CA THR A 26 -36.12 -32.56 -10.17
C THR A 26 -35.49 -31.99 -11.44
N PRO A 27 -34.27 -32.45 -11.85
CA PRO A 27 -33.52 -31.83 -12.93
C PRO A 27 -34.34 -31.62 -14.21
N GLY A 28 -34.37 -30.35 -14.68
CA GLY A 28 -35.07 -29.94 -15.88
C GLY A 28 -36.60 -29.75 -15.75
N THR A 29 -37.14 -29.71 -14.54
CA THR A 29 -38.60 -29.60 -14.34
C THR A 29 -39.11 -28.25 -13.85
N LEU A 30 -38.24 -27.31 -13.52
CA LEU A 30 -38.61 -26.04 -12.92
C LEU A 30 -39.58 -25.25 -13.81
N ALA A 31 -39.33 -25.19 -15.12
CA ALA A 31 -40.18 -24.52 -16.11
C ALA A 31 -41.64 -25.04 -16.07
N SER A 32 -41.83 -26.36 -16.03
CA SER A 32 -43.14 -26.97 -15.97
C SER A 32 -43.85 -26.78 -14.65
N ARG A 33 -43.14 -26.62 -13.56
CA ARG A 33 -43.71 -26.41 -12.24
C ARG A 33 -44.17 -24.96 -11.99
N LEU A 34 -43.38 -23.99 -12.52
CA LEU A 34 -43.73 -22.57 -12.41
C LEU A 34 -44.74 -22.14 -13.48
N GLY A 35 -44.69 -22.73 -14.65
CA GLY A 35 -45.59 -22.37 -15.77
C GLY A 35 -45.54 -20.88 -16.08
N THR A 36 -46.73 -20.26 -16.32
CA THR A 36 -46.82 -18.85 -16.70
C THR A 36 -46.54 -17.86 -15.59
N SER A 37 -46.53 -18.27 -14.30
CA SER A 37 -46.24 -17.38 -13.19
C SER A 37 -44.74 -17.01 -13.14
N ALA A 38 -43.87 -17.77 -13.72
CA ALA A 38 -42.40 -17.56 -13.68
C ALA A 38 -41.99 -16.12 -14.00
N ALA A 39 -42.56 -15.50 -15.03
CA ALA A 39 -42.20 -14.14 -15.45
C ALA A 39 -42.52 -13.03 -14.43
N THR A 40 -43.41 -13.27 -13.49
CA THR A 40 -43.88 -12.29 -12.49
C THR A 40 -43.41 -12.58 -11.08
N GLU A 41 -42.84 -13.76 -10.82
CA GLU A 41 -42.33 -14.13 -9.50
C GLU A 41 -41.14 -13.28 -9.10
N THR A 42 -41.18 -12.73 -7.89
CA THR A 42 -40.10 -11.89 -7.37
C THR A 42 -39.22 -12.61 -6.36
N SER A 43 -39.67 -13.73 -5.81
CA SER A 43 -38.92 -14.56 -4.87
C SER A 43 -39.11 -16.04 -5.18
N LEU A 44 -38.02 -16.79 -5.27
CA LEU A 44 -38.01 -18.21 -5.56
C LEU A 44 -37.13 -18.95 -4.55
N THR A 45 -37.72 -19.95 -3.88
CA THR A 45 -37.00 -20.96 -3.07
C THR A 45 -37.04 -22.29 -3.80
N VAL A 46 -35.89 -22.86 -4.10
CA VAL A 46 -35.80 -24.19 -4.75
C VAL A 46 -35.35 -25.23 -3.72
N ARG A 47 -36.09 -26.33 -3.70
CA ARG A 47 -35.76 -27.52 -2.92
C ARG A 47 -35.49 -28.69 -3.88
N GLY A 48 -34.87 -29.76 -3.34
CA GLY A 48 -34.60 -30.96 -4.13
C GLY A 48 -33.42 -30.79 -5.09
N SER A 49 -33.57 -31.20 -6.34
CA SER A 49 -32.47 -31.20 -7.30
C SER A 49 -32.82 -30.43 -8.57
N LEU A 50 -31.91 -29.60 -9.03
CA LEU A 50 -32.00 -28.87 -10.30
C LEU A 50 -30.75 -29.10 -11.13
N ASP A 51 -30.74 -28.75 -12.42
CA ASP A 51 -29.55 -28.78 -13.27
C ASP A 51 -29.39 -27.48 -14.09
N ALA A 52 -28.45 -27.47 -15.02
CA ALA A 52 -28.17 -26.27 -15.83
C ALA A 52 -29.37 -25.76 -16.61
N ARG A 53 -30.33 -26.63 -17.02
CA ARG A 53 -31.56 -26.21 -17.71
C ARG A 53 -32.43 -25.34 -16.82
N ASP A 54 -32.55 -25.72 -15.56
CA ASP A 54 -33.36 -24.99 -14.57
C ASP A 54 -32.67 -23.65 -14.22
N LEU A 55 -31.35 -23.62 -14.08
CA LEU A 55 -30.59 -22.41 -13.80
C LEU A 55 -30.72 -21.40 -14.97
N PHE A 56 -30.59 -21.84 -16.21
CA PHE A 56 -30.79 -20.95 -17.35
C PHE A 56 -32.26 -20.53 -17.53
N PHE A 57 -33.21 -21.39 -17.19
CA PHE A 57 -34.62 -21.00 -17.15
C PHE A 57 -34.86 -19.86 -16.13
N ILE A 58 -34.30 -19.94 -14.93
CA ILE A 58 -34.38 -18.86 -13.93
C ILE A 58 -33.81 -17.58 -14.52
N ALA A 59 -32.65 -17.66 -15.17
CA ALA A 59 -31.96 -16.50 -15.74
C ALA A 59 -32.71 -15.85 -16.91
N ASP A 60 -33.24 -16.66 -17.81
CA ASP A 60 -33.82 -16.19 -19.07
C ASP A 60 -35.33 -15.83 -18.94
N GLU A 61 -36.07 -16.57 -18.12
CA GLU A 61 -37.54 -16.51 -18.08
C GLU A 61 -38.14 -15.90 -16.81
N MET A 62 -37.29 -15.52 -15.82
CA MET A 62 -37.75 -14.89 -14.56
C MET A 62 -37.23 -13.47 -14.39
N PRO A 63 -37.60 -12.51 -15.27
CA PRO A 63 -37.03 -11.14 -15.27
C PRO A 63 -37.46 -10.31 -14.03
N ALA A 64 -38.51 -10.72 -13.34
CA ALA A 64 -38.97 -10.04 -12.12
C ALA A 64 -38.24 -10.51 -10.85
N LEU A 65 -37.49 -11.60 -10.91
CA LEU A 65 -36.83 -12.22 -9.74
C LEU A 65 -35.87 -11.26 -9.04
N ARG A 66 -35.99 -11.21 -7.69
CA ARG A 66 -35.12 -10.42 -6.80
C ARG A 66 -34.42 -11.29 -5.77
N THR A 67 -35.11 -12.27 -5.22
CA THR A 67 -34.57 -13.17 -4.20
C THR A 67 -34.55 -14.59 -4.74
N LEU A 68 -33.38 -15.23 -4.70
CA LEU A 68 -33.17 -16.63 -5.10
C LEU A 68 -32.57 -17.41 -3.93
N ASP A 69 -33.35 -18.32 -3.36
CA ASP A 69 -32.88 -19.22 -2.31
C ASP A 69 -32.65 -20.64 -2.88
N LEU A 70 -31.37 -21.05 -2.91
CA LEU A 70 -30.91 -22.39 -3.31
C LEU A 70 -30.37 -23.20 -2.11
N ALA A 71 -30.52 -22.73 -0.87
CA ALA A 71 -29.96 -23.40 0.30
C ALA A 71 -30.36 -24.87 0.42
N GLY A 72 -31.62 -25.18 0.08
CA GLY A 72 -32.18 -26.53 0.07
C GLY A 72 -32.02 -27.30 -1.24
N ALA A 73 -31.36 -26.71 -2.22
CA ALA A 73 -31.21 -27.30 -3.54
C ALA A 73 -29.89 -28.05 -3.69
N ASN A 74 -29.88 -29.06 -4.56
CA ASN A 74 -28.68 -29.72 -5.06
C ASN A 74 -28.59 -29.50 -6.60
N ILE A 75 -27.43 -29.08 -7.11
CA ILE A 75 -27.22 -28.88 -8.55
C ILE A 75 -26.64 -30.17 -9.11
N ALA A 76 -27.46 -30.88 -9.89
CA ALA A 76 -27.04 -32.11 -10.58
C ALA A 76 -26.22 -31.79 -11.85
N ALA A 77 -25.38 -32.74 -12.27
CA ALA A 77 -24.72 -32.64 -13.56
C ALA A 77 -25.74 -32.71 -14.70
N TYR A 78 -25.48 -31.95 -15.75
CA TYR A 78 -26.23 -32.05 -17.01
C TYR A 78 -25.34 -32.64 -18.11
N SER A 79 -25.89 -33.56 -18.89
CA SER A 79 -25.32 -34.02 -20.14
C SER A 79 -26.46 -34.37 -21.11
N GLY A 80 -26.37 -33.89 -22.34
CA GLY A 80 -27.46 -34.07 -23.28
C GLY A 80 -27.30 -33.22 -24.50
N GLU A 81 -28.43 -32.68 -24.95
CA GLU A 81 -28.45 -31.74 -26.07
C GLU A 81 -27.63 -30.45 -25.76
N ARG A 82 -27.16 -29.77 -26.79
CA ARG A 82 -26.36 -28.55 -26.64
C ARG A 82 -27.19 -27.45 -25.95
N LEU A 83 -26.72 -27.02 -24.78
CA LEU A 83 -27.35 -25.99 -23.98
C LEU A 83 -26.36 -24.81 -23.85
N LYS A 84 -26.74 -23.58 -24.26
CA LYS A 84 -25.88 -22.40 -24.29
C LYS A 84 -24.46 -22.69 -24.84
N GLY A 85 -24.40 -23.55 -25.90
CA GLY A 85 -23.14 -23.90 -26.58
C GLY A 85 -22.42 -25.14 -26.02
N ASN A 86 -22.78 -25.68 -24.88
CA ASN A 86 -22.12 -26.83 -24.25
C ASN A 86 -23.00 -28.09 -24.23
N LEU A 87 -22.38 -29.26 -24.26
CA LEU A 87 -23.06 -30.55 -24.18
C LEU A 87 -23.20 -31.07 -22.75
N SER A 88 -22.44 -30.49 -21.82
CA SER A 88 -22.46 -30.91 -20.41
C SER A 88 -22.12 -29.76 -19.48
N TYR A 89 -22.63 -29.83 -18.25
CA TYR A 89 -22.30 -28.97 -17.13
C TYR A 89 -22.05 -29.84 -15.88
N PRO A 90 -20.98 -29.57 -15.12
CA PRO A 90 -20.67 -30.35 -13.91
C PRO A 90 -21.74 -30.15 -12.83
N ALA A 91 -21.83 -31.14 -11.93
CA ALA A 91 -22.64 -31.01 -10.71
C ALA A 91 -22.09 -29.90 -9.80
N ALA A 92 -22.91 -29.45 -8.87
CA ALA A 92 -22.61 -28.41 -7.91
C ALA A 92 -22.02 -27.13 -8.55
N THR A 93 -22.47 -26.77 -9.76
CA THR A 93 -21.92 -25.63 -10.51
C THR A 93 -23.01 -24.72 -11.01
N ILE A 94 -22.90 -23.41 -10.74
CA ILE A 94 -23.59 -22.34 -11.45
C ILE A 94 -22.70 -21.96 -12.64
N PRO A 95 -23.16 -22.22 -13.89
CA PRO A 95 -22.33 -21.99 -15.09
C PRO A 95 -21.91 -20.51 -15.25
N ALA A 96 -20.88 -20.31 -16.08
CA ALA A 96 -20.43 -18.97 -16.43
C ALA A 96 -21.56 -18.09 -16.97
N MET A 97 -21.59 -16.82 -16.57
CA MET A 97 -22.52 -15.78 -17.05
C MET A 97 -24.01 -16.10 -16.80
N THR A 98 -24.36 -17.11 -16.00
CA THR A 98 -25.77 -17.55 -15.83
C THR A 98 -26.67 -16.43 -15.38
N PHE A 99 -26.31 -15.71 -14.33
CA PHE A 99 -27.09 -14.61 -13.76
C PHE A 99 -26.46 -13.24 -14.00
N ALA A 100 -25.60 -13.13 -15.01
CA ALA A 100 -24.97 -11.87 -15.37
C ALA A 100 -26.02 -10.83 -15.77
N GLY A 101 -25.92 -9.59 -15.20
CA GLY A 101 -26.88 -8.51 -15.46
C GLY A 101 -28.29 -8.75 -14.89
N SER A 102 -28.48 -9.80 -14.08
CA SER A 102 -29.78 -10.11 -13.50
C SER A 102 -30.25 -9.04 -12.50
N ARG A 103 -31.55 -9.01 -12.23
CA ARG A 103 -32.14 -8.13 -11.22
C ARG A 103 -32.15 -8.76 -9.81
N ILE A 104 -31.46 -9.87 -9.58
CA ILE A 104 -31.34 -10.54 -8.29
C ILE A 104 -30.62 -9.59 -7.33
N THR A 105 -31.30 -9.28 -6.22
CA THR A 105 -30.75 -8.44 -5.13
C THR A 105 -30.22 -9.26 -3.97
N GLU A 106 -30.67 -10.52 -3.86
CA GLU A 106 -30.27 -11.45 -2.81
C GLU A 106 -30.19 -12.89 -3.37
N ILE A 107 -29.13 -13.60 -3.06
CA ILE A 107 -28.96 -15.02 -3.41
C ILE A 107 -28.45 -15.80 -2.20
N THR A 108 -29.05 -16.97 -1.95
CA THR A 108 -28.54 -17.95 -0.99
C THR A 108 -28.03 -19.17 -1.76
N PHE A 109 -26.78 -19.53 -1.58
CA PHE A 109 -26.14 -20.65 -2.27
C PHE A 109 -26.48 -22.00 -1.64
N PRO A 110 -26.36 -23.10 -2.40
CA PRO A 110 -26.57 -24.46 -1.88
C PRO A 110 -25.75 -24.76 -0.63
N ALA A 111 -26.40 -25.24 0.44
CA ALA A 111 -25.73 -25.56 1.71
C ALA A 111 -24.69 -26.69 1.57
N ALA A 112 -24.82 -27.55 0.55
CA ALA A 112 -23.85 -28.59 0.20
C ALA A 112 -22.53 -28.06 -0.38
N GLY A 113 -22.56 -26.83 -0.91
CA GLY A 113 -21.46 -26.17 -1.60
C GLY A 113 -21.75 -25.95 -3.10
N VAL A 114 -21.06 -25.00 -3.70
CA VAL A 114 -21.23 -24.65 -5.12
C VAL A 114 -19.94 -24.08 -5.71
N THR A 115 -19.69 -24.38 -6.97
CA THR A 115 -18.69 -23.70 -7.81
C THR A 115 -19.37 -22.67 -8.68
N LEU A 116 -18.82 -21.46 -8.72
CA LEU A 116 -19.31 -20.35 -9.54
C LEU A 116 -18.40 -20.17 -10.75
N GLY A 117 -18.97 -20.25 -11.94
CA GLY A 117 -18.23 -20.02 -13.19
C GLY A 117 -17.92 -18.55 -13.42
N ASN A 118 -17.08 -18.26 -14.42
CA ASN A 118 -16.67 -16.89 -14.76
C ASN A 118 -17.89 -15.99 -14.97
N GLY A 119 -17.89 -14.83 -14.31
CA GLY A 119 -18.96 -13.84 -14.41
C GLY A 119 -20.35 -14.34 -14.03
N ALA A 120 -20.47 -15.42 -13.25
CA ALA A 120 -21.75 -16.08 -13.01
C ALA A 120 -22.85 -15.12 -12.47
N LEU A 121 -22.50 -14.07 -11.76
CA LEU A 121 -23.39 -13.02 -11.23
C LEU A 121 -22.90 -11.61 -11.58
N ALA A 122 -22.00 -11.47 -12.56
CA ALA A 122 -21.43 -10.17 -12.93
C ALA A 122 -22.51 -9.16 -13.33
N GLY A 123 -22.42 -7.92 -12.82
CA GLY A 123 -23.40 -6.86 -13.12
C GLY A 123 -24.79 -7.10 -12.55
N SER A 124 -24.99 -8.08 -11.65
CA SER A 124 -26.27 -8.30 -11.01
C SER A 124 -26.62 -7.18 -10.01
N ALA A 125 -27.89 -7.08 -9.64
CA ALA A 125 -28.38 -6.05 -8.71
C ALA A 125 -28.19 -6.40 -7.22
N LEU A 126 -27.26 -7.31 -6.89
CA LEU A 126 -26.98 -7.71 -5.50
C LEU A 126 -26.68 -6.51 -4.62
N THR A 127 -27.26 -6.48 -3.43
CA THR A 127 -27.09 -5.40 -2.44
C THR A 127 -26.24 -5.80 -1.25
N SER A 128 -26.17 -7.08 -0.94
CA SER A 128 -25.32 -7.68 0.08
C SER A 128 -24.85 -9.05 -0.36
N LEU A 129 -23.69 -9.48 0.12
CA LEU A 129 -23.14 -10.79 -0.18
C LEU A 129 -22.35 -11.32 1.03
N THR A 130 -22.73 -12.53 1.47
CA THR A 130 -22.00 -13.29 2.47
C THR A 130 -21.65 -14.64 1.87
N LEU A 131 -20.35 -14.93 1.76
CA LEU A 131 -19.86 -16.20 1.27
C LEU A 131 -19.50 -17.12 2.45
N THR A 132 -19.27 -18.37 2.15
CA THR A 132 -18.84 -19.40 3.09
C THR A 132 -17.72 -20.23 2.48
N PRO A 133 -16.94 -20.98 3.28
CA PRO A 133 -15.87 -21.85 2.74
C PRO A 133 -16.37 -22.92 1.75
N LYS A 134 -17.69 -23.14 1.66
CA LYS A 134 -18.29 -24.07 0.71
C LYS A 134 -18.57 -23.45 -0.67
N VAL A 135 -18.41 -22.14 -0.81
CA VAL A 135 -18.52 -21.47 -2.09
C VAL A 135 -17.13 -21.42 -2.74
N ASN A 136 -17.00 -22.12 -3.85
CA ASN A 136 -15.81 -22.02 -4.71
C ASN A 136 -16.10 -21.00 -5.81
N ALA A 137 -15.64 -19.78 -5.62
CA ALA A 137 -15.78 -18.69 -6.60
C ALA A 137 -14.45 -18.42 -7.33
N SER A 138 -13.71 -19.48 -7.67
CA SER A 138 -12.45 -19.38 -8.43
C SER A 138 -12.61 -18.92 -9.88
N GLY A 139 -13.83 -18.76 -10.35
CA GLY A 139 -14.11 -18.12 -11.65
C GLY A 139 -13.69 -16.64 -11.65
N SER A 140 -13.22 -16.14 -12.80
CA SER A 140 -12.88 -14.73 -12.94
C SER A 140 -14.14 -13.85 -12.99
N GLY A 141 -14.11 -12.71 -12.31
CA GLY A 141 -15.15 -11.69 -12.37
C GLY A 141 -16.53 -12.14 -11.86
N VAL A 142 -16.60 -13.12 -10.95
CA VAL A 142 -17.89 -13.75 -10.56
C VAL A 142 -18.94 -12.74 -10.12
N PHE A 143 -18.57 -11.70 -9.39
CA PHE A 143 -19.44 -10.62 -8.92
C PHE A 143 -18.97 -9.25 -9.43
N SER A 144 -18.17 -9.20 -10.50
CA SER A 144 -17.72 -7.92 -11.05
C SER A 144 -18.91 -7.03 -11.42
N ASP A 145 -18.74 -5.72 -11.29
CA ASP A 145 -19.73 -4.71 -11.67
C ASP A 145 -21.09 -4.82 -10.98
N CYS A 146 -21.20 -5.56 -9.86
CA CYS A 146 -22.40 -5.54 -9.01
C CYS A 146 -22.49 -4.20 -8.26
N ALA A 147 -22.82 -3.13 -8.97
CA ALA A 147 -22.71 -1.74 -8.52
C ALA A 147 -23.59 -1.36 -7.32
N ALA A 148 -24.53 -2.22 -6.90
CA ALA A 148 -25.39 -2.01 -5.74
C ALA A 148 -24.85 -2.66 -4.45
N LEU A 149 -23.78 -3.48 -4.53
CA LEU A 149 -23.16 -4.08 -3.34
C LEU A 149 -22.48 -3.03 -2.49
N THR A 150 -22.92 -2.90 -1.24
CA THR A 150 -22.35 -1.95 -0.26
C THR A 150 -21.42 -2.61 0.75
N SER A 151 -21.58 -3.91 0.97
CA SER A 151 -20.73 -4.69 1.87
C SER A 151 -20.61 -6.13 1.40
N ILE A 152 -19.45 -6.74 1.69
CA ILE A 152 -19.20 -8.16 1.45
C ILE A 152 -18.50 -8.79 2.66
N ALA A 153 -18.75 -10.10 2.84
CA ALA A 153 -17.95 -10.96 3.71
C ALA A 153 -17.55 -12.21 2.92
N THR A 154 -16.25 -12.46 2.81
CA THR A 154 -15.70 -13.57 2.04
C THR A 154 -15.77 -14.91 2.76
N GLY A 155 -15.78 -14.90 4.11
CA GLY A 155 -16.01 -16.06 4.97
C GLY A 155 -15.08 -17.25 4.69
N GLY A 156 -13.88 -17.01 4.13
CA GLY A 156 -12.95 -18.06 3.74
C GLY A 156 -13.34 -18.83 2.45
N ALA A 157 -14.23 -18.29 1.63
CA ALA A 157 -14.52 -18.82 0.30
C ALA A 157 -13.27 -18.81 -0.59
N THR A 158 -13.22 -19.70 -1.57
CA THR A 158 -12.19 -19.63 -2.62
C THR A 158 -12.49 -18.43 -3.52
N LEU A 159 -11.50 -17.54 -3.69
CA LEU A 159 -11.61 -16.32 -4.45
C LEU A 159 -10.94 -16.46 -5.83
N GLY A 160 -11.54 -15.86 -6.85
CA GLY A 160 -11.00 -15.79 -8.21
C GLY A 160 -10.56 -14.38 -8.59
N ASP A 161 -9.83 -14.27 -9.70
CA ASP A 161 -9.35 -12.99 -10.22
C ASP A 161 -10.50 -12.06 -10.57
N HIS A 162 -10.32 -10.75 -10.32
CA HIS A 162 -11.28 -9.69 -10.63
C HIS A 162 -12.68 -9.91 -10.04
N MET A 163 -12.77 -10.75 -9.00
CA MET A 163 -14.05 -11.25 -8.47
C MET A 163 -15.02 -10.15 -8.06
N PHE A 164 -14.52 -9.09 -7.46
CA PHE A 164 -15.27 -7.92 -6.99
C PHE A 164 -14.85 -6.64 -7.71
N MET A 165 -14.33 -6.72 -8.92
CA MET A 165 -13.94 -5.57 -9.73
C MET A 165 -15.16 -4.67 -10.00
N GLY A 166 -14.98 -3.34 -9.92
CA GLY A 166 -16.01 -2.37 -10.33
C GLY A 166 -17.19 -2.22 -9.36
N LEU A 167 -17.07 -2.68 -8.10
CA LEU A 167 -18.11 -2.49 -7.08
C LEU A 167 -18.09 -1.05 -6.56
N THR A 168 -18.64 -0.12 -7.32
CA THR A 168 -18.52 1.33 -7.05
C THR A 168 -19.27 1.81 -5.81
N ALA A 169 -20.23 1.04 -5.27
CA ALA A 169 -20.92 1.33 -4.01
C ALA A 169 -20.33 0.59 -2.79
N LEU A 170 -19.35 -0.32 -3.00
CA LEU A 170 -18.79 -1.12 -1.91
C LEU A 170 -18.00 -0.22 -0.94
N THR A 171 -18.44 -0.18 0.31
CA THR A 171 -17.77 0.60 1.36
C THR A 171 -16.95 -0.23 2.33
N THR A 172 -17.31 -1.50 2.52
CA THR A 172 -16.67 -2.39 3.48
C THR A 172 -16.46 -3.80 2.91
N ALA A 173 -15.30 -4.40 3.17
CA ALA A 173 -15.00 -5.78 2.85
C ALA A 173 -14.42 -6.51 4.07
N ASP A 174 -15.01 -7.65 4.43
CA ASP A 174 -14.47 -8.55 5.45
C ASP A 174 -13.80 -9.75 4.76
N LEU A 175 -12.48 -9.84 4.92
CA LEU A 175 -11.61 -10.86 4.33
C LEU A 175 -11.28 -11.99 5.30
N THR A 176 -11.93 -12.02 6.47
CA THR A 176 -11.65 -13.04 7.49
C THR A 176 -11.72 -14.44 6.89
N GLY A 177 -10.65 -15.22 7.12
CA GLY A 177 -10.52 -16.58 6.61
C GLY A 177 -9.80 -16.74 5.27
N ASN A 178 -9.40 -15.63 4.63
CA ASN A 178 -8.58 -15.64 3.42
C ASN A 178 -7.14 -15.23 3.76
N ALA A 179 -6.18 -15.96 3.25
CA ALA A 179 -4.75 -15.67 3.42
C ALA A 179 -4.12 -14.97 2.20
N GLU A 180 -4.77 -15.05 1.05
CA GLU A 180 -4.26 -14.50 -0.21
C GLU A 180 -5.38 -13.80 -0.98
N LEU A 181 -5.06 -12.71 -1.63
CA LEU A 181 -5.95 -12.01 -2.54
C LEU A 181 -5.49 -12.24 -3.98
N PRO A 182 -6.38 -12.71 -4.87
CA PRO A 182 -6.08 -12.87 -6.30
C PRO A 182 -5.92 -11.53 -7.02
N GLU A 183 -5.54 -11.60 -8.31
CA GLU A 183 -5.39 -10.45 -9.19
C GLU A 183 -6.68 -9.65 -9.31
N GLY A 184 -6.58 -8.31 -9.21
CA GLY A 184 -7.65 -7.36 -9.48
C GLY A 184 -8.91 -7.51 -8.62
N ILE A 185 -8.85 -8.21 -7.50
CA ILE A 185 -10.04 -8.63 -6.76
C ILE A 185 -10.99 -7.47 -6.40
N PHE A 186 -10.46 -6.29 -6.03
CA PHE A 186 -11.21 -5.07 -5.73
C PHE A 186 -10.88 -3.92 -6.69
N GLN A 187 -10.35 -4.22 -7.87
CA GLN A 187 -10.00 -3.19 -8.83
C GLN A 187 -11.19 -2.26 -9.11
N ASN A 188 -10.97 -0.93 -9.05
CA ASN A 188 -11.99 0.10 -9.24
C ASN A 188 -13.17 0.07 -8.23
N CYS A 189 -12.96 -0.45 -7.02
CA CYS A 189 -13.92 -0.30 -5.91
C CYS A 189 -13.78 1.10 -5.28
N THR A 190 -14.21 2.14 -6.01
CA THR A 190 -13.92 3.55 -5.70
C THR A 190 -14.47 4.05 -4.36
N ALA A 191 -15.52 3.41 -3.81
CA ALA A 191 -16.11 3.75 -2.52
C ALA A 191 -15.57 2.92 -1.34
N LEU A 192 -14.64 1.94 -1.58
CA LEU A 192 -14.14 1.06 -0.53
C LEU A 192 -13.30 1.83 0.49
N GLN A 193 -13.78 1.88 1.73
CA GLN A 193 -13.18 2.65 2.83
C GLN A 193 -12.50 1.77 3.87
N SER A 194 -13.05 0.57 4.09
CA SER A 194 -12.61 -0.30 5.18
C SER A 194 -12.48 -1.75 4.72
N VAL A 195 -11.35 -2.34 5.07
CA VAL A 195 -11.05 -3.76 4.86
C VAL A 195 -10.68 -4.36 6.22
N THR A 196 -11.40 -5.40 6.65
CA THR A 196 -11.13 -6.14 7.90
C THR A 196 -10.62 -7.54 7.58
N GLY A 197 -9.88 -8.17 8.51
CA GLY A 197 -9.25 -9.48 8.30
C GLY A 197 -7.99 -9.43 7.42
N SER A 198 -7.53 -8.23 7.07
CA SER A 198 -6.34 -8.05 6.23
C SER A 198 -5.02 -8.33 6.96
N GLU A 199 -5.02 -8.34 8.27
CA GLU A 199 -3.84 -8.59 9.11
C GLU A 199 -3.24 -10.00 8.90
N SER A 200 -4.09 -10.97 8.52
CA SER A 200 -3.69 -12.36 8.25
C SER A 200 -3.32 -12.64 6.79
N LEU A 201 -3.40 -11.63 5.93
CA LEU A 201 -3.02 -11.79 4.52
C LEU A 201 -1.51 -12.03 4.41
N THR A 202 -1.16 -13.03 3.60
CA THR A 202 0.24 -13.38 3.28
C THR A 202 0.64 -12.92 1.88
N ALA A 203 -0.32 -12.75 0.97
CA ALA A 203 -0.07 -12.25 -0.38
C ALA A 203 -1.23 -11.38 -0.89
N ILE A 204 -0.88 -10.30 -1.57
CA ILE A 204 -1.81 -9.44 -2.30
C ILE A 204 -1.42 -9.51 -3.77
N GLY A 205 -2.36 -9.95 -4.62
CA GLY A 205 -2.17 -10.09 -6.06
C GLY A 205 -2.00 -8.75 -6.77
N ALA A 206 -1.57 -8.81 -8.03
CA ALA A 206 -1.48 -7.63 -8.85
C ALA A 206 -2.85 -6.94 -9.00
N TYR A 207 -2.86 -5.60 -9.04
CA TYR A 207 -4.07 -4.77 -9.19
C TYR A 207 -5.14 -4.98 -8.10
N ALA A 208 -4.86 -5.64 -6.99
CA ALA A 208 -5.88 -6.08 -6.03
C ALA A 208 -6.78 -4.95 -5.51
N PHE A 209 -6.24 -3.76 -5.28
CA PHE A 209 -6.95 -2.54 -4.86
C PHE A 209 -6.74 -1.36 -5.81
N ASP A 210 -6.29 -1.61 -7.06
CA ASP A 210 -6.06 -0.55 -8.06
C ASP A 210 -7.32 0.30 -8.23
N GLY A 211 -7.21 1.62 -8.02
CA GLY A 211 -8.31 2.57 -8.13
C GLY A 211 -9.29 2.59 -6.94
N CYS A 212 -8.95 2.01 -5.79
CA CYS A 212 -9.76 2.11 -4.56
C CYS A 212 -9.59 3.48 -3.89
N THR A 213 -10.03 4.56 -4.52
CA THR A 213 -9.73 5.95 -4.15
C THR A 213 -10.21 6.40 -2.76
N ALA A 214 -11.17 5.68 -2.17
CA ALA A 214 -11.65 5.95 -0.81
C ALA A 214 -10.88 5.21 0.28
N LEU A 215 -9.99 4.26 -0.06
CA LEU A 215 -9.22 3.45 0.90
C LEU A 215 -8.07 4.27 1.47
N LYS A 216 -8.16 4.65 2.76
CA LYS A 216 -7.19 5.52 3.42
C LYS A 216 -6.08 4.78 4.16
N GLN A 217 -6.35 3.55 4.56
CA GLN A 217 -5.42 2.70 5.30
C GLN A 217 -5.80 1.23 5.17
N ILE A 218 -4.83 0.36 5.33
CA ILE A 218 -5.00 -1.09 5.41
C ILE A 218 -3.94 -1.66 6.37
N ALA A 219 -4.34 -2.60 7.23
CA ALA A 219 -3.44 -3.25 8.16
C ALA A 219 -2.85 -4.52 7.50
N LEU A 220 -1.52 -4.61 7.41
CA LEU A 220 -0.80 -5.71 6.78
C LEU A 220 0.33 -6.17 7.72
N LYS A 221 0.10 -7.24 8.47
CA LYS A 221 1.08 -7.74 9.45
C LYS A 221 1.85 -8.95 8.95
N ASP A 222 1.14 -9.95 8.44
CA ASP A 222 1.72 -11.24 8.06
C ASP A 222 2.11 -11.29 6.58
N ILE A 223 2.03 -10.16 5.89
CA ILE A 223 2.24 -10.05 4.44
C ILE A 223 3.67 -10.46 4.04
N ARG A 224 3.80 -11.22 2.96
CA ARG A 224 5.07 -11.69 2.38
C ARG A 224 5.34 -11.08 1.02
N SER A 225 4.27 -10.77 0.27
CA SER A 225 4.37 -10.16 -1.05
C SER A 225 3.20 -9.25 -1.36
N ILE A 226 3.51 -8.13 -2.03
CA ILE A 226 2.55 -7.18 -2.59
C ILE A 226 2.80 -7.14 -4.10
N GLY A 227 1.76 -7.41 -4.89
CA GLY A 227 1.84 -7.52 -6.35
C GLY A 227 1.99 -6.16 -7.07
N ASP A 228 2.18 -6.24 -8.39
CA ASP A 228 2.26 -5.06 -9.25
C ASP A 228 0.96 -4.25 -9.18
N ARG A 229 1.07 -2.92 -9.02
CA ARG A 229 -0.07 -1.99 -8.93
C ARG A 229 -1.11 -2.35 -7.87
N ALA A 230 -0.74 -3.13 -6.85
CA ALA A 230 -1.70 -3.64 -5.86
C ALA A 230 -2.51 -2.54 -5.17
N PHE A 231 -1.93 -1.35 -4.96
CA PHE A 231 -2.55 -0.16 -4.37
C PHE A 231 -2.41 1.08 -5.26
N TYR A 232 -2.31 0.92 -6.57
CA TYR A 232 -2.16 2.04 -7.50
C TYR A 232 -3.38 2.97 -7.44
N GLY A 233 -3.14 4.27 -7.25
CA GLY A 233 -4.21 5.29 -7.26
C GLY A 233 -5.29 5.05 -6.19
N CYS A 234 -4.94 4.49 -5.04
CA CYS A 234 -5.81 4.44 -3.87
C CYS A 234 -5.90 5.84 -3.23
N GLY A 235 -6.37 5.92 -2.03
CA GLY A 235 -6.37 7.18 -1.28
C GLY A 235 -5.57 7.09 0.01
N LEU A 236 -4.51 6.25 0.00
CA LEU A 236 -3.70 5.98 1.18
C LEU A 236 -3.04 7.24 1.71
N THR A 237 -3.06 7.43 3.03
CA THR A 237 -2.42 8.59 3.68
C THR A 237 -1.09 8.25 4.32
N SER A 238 -0.88 6.99 4.69
CA SER A 238 0.37 6.46 5.19
C SER A 238 0.46 4.96 4.92
N ILE A 239 1.69 4.45 4.78
CA ILE A 239 2.01 3.02 4.74
C ILE A 239 3.00 2.75 5.86
N ASP A 240 2.59 1.96 6.83
CA ASP A 240 3.48 1.47 7.90
C ASP A 240 3.52 -0.07 7.84
N LEU A 241 4.65 -0.58 7.36
CA LEU A 241 4.94 -2.01 7.23
C LEU A 241 6.08 -2.44 8.16
N ALA A 242 6.44 -1.64 9.17
CA ALA A 242 7.54 -1.94 10.09
C ALA A 242 7.38 -3.32 10.76
N ASP A 243 6.15 -3.67 11.12
CA ASP A 243 5.82 -4.96 11.76
C ASP A 243 5.68 -6.13 10.76
N ALA A 244 5.67 -5.85 9.46
CA ALA A 244 5.56 -6.88 8.40
C ALA A 244 6.92 -7.58 8.14
N THR A 245 7.48 -8.19 9.17
CA THR A 245 8.84 -8.75 9.14
C THR A 245 9.02 -9.94 8.17
N SER A 246 7.95 -10.44 7.59
CA SER A 246 7.94 -11.49 6.57
C SER A 246 7.92 -10.94 5.13
N LEU A 247 7.70 -9.65 4.94
CA LEU A 247 7.59 -9.03 3.61
C LEU A 247 8.93 -9.11 2.87
N LYS A 248 8.90 -9.67 1.64
CA LYS A 248 10.08 -9.83 0.78
C LYS A 248 10.02 -9.00 -0.48
N THR A 249 8.83 -8.88 -1.07
CA THR A 249 8.69 -8.26 -2.39
C THR A 249 7.54 -7.26 -2.43
N ILE A 250 7.82 -6.12 -3.03
CA ILE A 250 6.84 -5.10 -3.41
C ILE A 250 6.92 -4.95 -4.92
N GLY A 251 5.79 -5.08 -5.61
CA GLY A 251 5.70 -5.07 -7.06
C GLY A 251 5.91 -3.69 -7.70
N ARG A 252 5.92 -3.66 -9.02
CA ARG A 252 6.05 -2.43 -9.82
C ARG A 252 4.81 -1.56 -9.62
N TYR A 253 5.02 -0.25 -9.43
CA TYR A 253 3.95 0.72 -9.22
C TYR A 253 2.98 0.36 -8.08
N ALA A 254 3.41 -0.44 -7.11
CA ALA A 254 2.51 -1.00 -6.08
C ALA A 254 1.78 0.05 -5.25
N PHE A 255 2.39 1.21 -5.00
CA PHE A 255 1.86 2.37 -4.28
C PHE A 255 1.97 3.65 -5.10
N ALA A 256 1.98 3.55 -6.44
CA ALA A 256 2.09 4.72 -7.30
C ALA A 256 0.77 5.50 -7.39
N ASP A 257 0.87 6.79 -7.78
CA ASP A 257 -0.27 7.71 -7.90
C ASP A 257 -1.08 7.86 -6.60
N GLU A 258 -0.37 7.93 -5.46
CA GLU A 258 -0.95 8.17 -4.13
C GLU A 258 -0.75 9.64 -3.71
N PRO A 259 -1.62 10.58 -4.13
CA PRO A 259 -1.40 12.01 -3.90
C PRO A 259 -1.52 12.44 -2.43
N ALA A 260 -2.11 11.61 -1.58
CA ALA A 260 -2.28 11.88 -0.14
C ALA A 260 -1.27 11.13 0.74
N LEU A 261 -0.45 10.25 0.17
CA LEU A 261 0.53 9.44 0.92
C LEU A 261 1.65 10.33 1.44
N ALA A 262 1.68 10.57 2.75
CA ALA A 262 2.65 11.45 3.39
C ALA A 262 3.90 10.71 3.87
N SER A 263 3.75 9.43 4.25
CA SER A 263 4.86 8.63 4.79
C SER A 263 4.77 7.17 4.39
N ALA A 264 5.94 6.53 4.25
CA ALA A 264 6.06 5.10 4.00
C ALA A 264 7.21 4.50 4.83
N THR A 265 6.93 3.43 5.58
CA THR A 265 7.93 2.68 6.35
C THR A 265 7.97 1.25 5.83
N LEU A 266 9.10 0.85 5.25
CA LEU A 266 9.34 -0.50 4.76
C LEU A 266 10.25 -1.26 5.75
N PRO A 267 9.96 -2.55 6.03
CA PRO A 267 10.79 -3.33 6.94
C PRO A 267 12.10 -3.75 6.28
N GLY A 268 13.14 -3.94 7.09
CA GLY A 268 14.44 -4.43 6.62
C GLY A 268 14.43 -5.85 6.03
N SER A 269 13.31 -6.55 6.11
CA SER A 269 13.12 -7.88 5.51
C SER A 269 12.88 -7.84 4.00
N VAL A 270 12.53 -6.69 3.44
CA VAL A 270 12.30 -6.49 2.01
C VAL A 270 13.60 -6.68 1.24
N THR A 271 13.55 -7.48 0.19
CA THR A 271 14.70 -7.78 -0.68
C THR A 271 14.49 -7.28 -2.11
N SER A 272 13.28 -6.82 -2.46
CA SER A 272 12.98 -6.28 -3.78
C SER A 272 11.82 -5.30 -3.72
N VAL A 273 12.05 -4.12 -4.30
CA VAL A 273 11.04 -3.09 -4.57
C VAL A 273 11.02 -2.83 -6.07
N GLY A 274 9.87 -3.00 -6.70
CA GLY A 274 9.71 -2.87 -8.15
C GLY A 274 9.81 -1.42 -8.62
N ALA A 275 10.12 -1.25 -9.91
CA ALA A 275 10.21 0.06 -10.54
C ALA A 275 8.94 0.88 -10.35
N GLY A 276 9.08 2.15 -10.03
CA GLY A 276 7.97 3.07 -9.85
C GLY A 276 7.10 2.79 -8.61
N ALA A 277 7.57 2.00 -7.65
CA ALA A 277 6.72 1.56 -6.52
C ALA A 277 6.02 2.70 -5.79
N PHE A 278 6.62 3.89 -5.72
CA PHE A 278 6.07 5.12 -5.14
C PHE A 278 6.06 6.29 -6.14
N PHE A 279 5.96 5.97 -7.44
CA PHE A 279 5.90 6.97 -8.50
C PHE A 279 4.73 7.93 -8.30
N ASN A 280 4.96 9.23 -8.47
CA ASN A 280 3.93 10.28 -8.40
C ASN A 280 3.18 10.36 -7.05
N CYS A 281 3.87 10.01 -5.94
CA CYS A 281 3.35 10.21 -4.59
C CYS A 281 3.62 11.64 -4.13
N THR A 282 2.82 12.61 -4.59
CA THR A 282 3.11 14.06 -4.52
C THR A 282 3.04 14.67 -3.11
N ALA A 283 2.63 13.91 -2.10
CA ALA A 283 2.71 14.30 -0.68
C ALA A 283 3.79 13.54 0.11
N LEU A 284 4.48 12.56 -0.51
CA LEU A 284 5.39 11.66 0.19
C LEU A 284 6.69 12.38 0.55
N SER A 285 6.81 12.74 1.82
CA SER A 285 7.97 13.48 2.33
C SER A 285 8.84 12.64 3.27
N ALA A 286 8.31 11.59 3.90
CA ALA A 286 9.03 10.76 4.85
C ALA A 286 9.03 9.29 4.41
N VAL A 287 10.22 8.70 4.25
CA VAL A 287 10.38 7.30 3.85
C VAL A 287 11.46 6.63 4.70
N VAL A 288 11.16 5.44 5.22
CA VAL A 288 12.15 4.49 5.72
C VAL A 288 12.29 3.40 4.64
N PHE A 289 13.43 3.39 3.95
CA PHE A 289 13.72 2.49 2.85
C PHE A 289 14.72 1.41 3.28
N PRO A 290 14.57 0.14 2.87
CA PRO A 290 15.49 -0.93 3.23
C PRO A 290 16.84 -0.79 2.49
N ALA A 291 17.89 -1.44 3.02
CA ALA A 291 19.24 -1.42 2.46
C ALA A 291 19.35 -2.33 1.21
N ILE A 292 18.66 -1.94 0.15
CA ILE A 292 18.63 -2.62 -1.16
C ILE A 292 18.76 -1.58 -2.27
N ASP A 293 19.14 -2.01 -3.46
CA ASP A 293 19.19 -1.14 -4.64
C ASP A 293 17.83 -0.52 -4.95
N MET A 294 17.86 0.77 -5.27
CA MET A 294 16.67 1.52 -5.62
C MET A 294 16.36 1.32 -7.10
N ALA A 295 15.20 0.73 -7.40
CA ALA A 295 14.77 0.51 -8.77
C ALA A 295 14.46 1.83 -9.50
N ALA A 296 14.40 1.77 -10.84
CA ALA A 296 14.04 2.95 -11.64
C ALA A 296 12.67 3.53 -11.25
N TYR A 297 12.56 4.86 -11.30
CA TYR A 297 11.33 5.64 -11.04
C TYR A 297 10.75 5.47 -9.63
N THR A 298 11.45 4.86 -8.67
CA THR A 298 10.87 4.47 -7.36
C THR A 298 10.18 5.62 -6.65
N PHE A 299 10.78 6.82 -6.60
CA PHE A 299 10.26 8.01 -5.92
C PHE A 299 10.15 9.24 -6.84
N THR A 300 10.05 9.03 -8.15
CA THR A 300 9.87 10.14 -9.10
C THR A 300 8.64 10.96 -8.72
N HIS A 301 8.79 12.30 -8.67
CA HIS A 301 7.77 13.27 -8.24
C HIS A 301 7.36 13.16 -6.75
N ALA A 302 8.12 12.47 -5.90
CA ALA A 302 7.90 12.47 -4.46
C ALA A 302 8.72 13.60 -3.80
N PRO A 303 8.10 14.54 -3.06
CA PRO A 303 8.82 15.67 -2.44
C PRO A 303 9.54 15.22 -1.16
N LEU A 304 10.37 14.19 -1.28
CA LEU A 304 11.12 13.64 -0.15
C LEU A 304 11.90 14.73 0.56
N SER A 305 11.88 14.71 1.88
CA SER A 305 12.68 15.60 2.71
C SER A 305 13.64 14.77 3.56
N ALA A 306 14.91 15.14 3.60
CA ALA A 306 15.87 14.55 4.50
C ALA A 306 15.59 15.04 5.92
N SER A 307 14.63 14.43 6.61
CA SER A 307 14.39 14.69 8.03
C SER A 307 14.95 13.55 8.86
N GLY A 308 16.17 13.71 9.33
CA GLY A 308 16.72 12.97 10.48
C GLY A 308 17.20 11.53 10.26
N GLU A 309 16.74 10.81 9.28
CA GLU A 309 17.24 9.49 8.88
C GLU A 309 17.74 9.56 7.44
N THR A 310 18.84 8.87 7.16
CA THR A 310 19.42 8.85 5.80
C THR A 310 18.42 8.24 4.84
N LEU A 311 17.99 9.01 3.84
CA LEU A 311 17.12 8.54 2.75
C LEU A 311 17.75 7.33 2.03
N LEU A 312 19.07 7.32 1.94
CA LEU A 312 19.85 6.26 1.31
C LEU A 312 20.58 5.47 2.40
N PRO A 313 20.09 4.29 2.80
CA PRO A 313 20.71 3.49 3.85
C PRO A 313 22.04 2.88 3.42
N GLU A 314 22.94 2.65 4.36
CA GLU A 314 24.16 1.85 4.12
C GLU A 314 23.78 0.45 3.60
N GLY A 315 24.51 -0.01 2.58
CA GLY A 315 24.25 -1.26 1.87
C GLY A 315 23.57 -1.07 0.51
N LEU A 316 23.00 0.11 0.24
CA LEU A 316 22.52 0.47 -1.10
C LEU A 316 23.73 0.69 -2.02
N THR A 317 23.76 0.01 -3.16
CA THR A 317 24.88 0.07 -4.12
C THR A 317 24.52 0.85 -5.39
N SER A 318 23.24 0.94 -5.73
CA SER A 318 22.79 1.67 -6.92
C SER A 318 21.45 2.38 -6.73
N ILE A 319 21.32 3.52 -7.41
CA ILE A 319 20.09 4.29 -7.60
C ILE A 319 19.73 4.17 -9.07
N GLY A 320 18.54 3.62 -9.36
CA GLY A 320 18.07 3.38 -10.72
C GLY A 320 17.68 4.66 -11.47
N ASP A 321 17.37 4.51 -12.75
CA ASP A 321 17.02 5.60 -13.65
C ASP A 321 15.82 6.38 -13.11
N TYR A 322 15.94 7.72 -13.06
CA TYR A 322 14.91 8.66 -12.59
C TYR A 322 14.37 8.37 -11.18
N ALA A 323 15.06 7.57 -10.37
CA ALA A 323 14.50 7.07 -9.11
C ALA A 323 14.19 8.17 -8.08
N LEU A 324 14.93 9.28 -8.09
CA LEU A 324 14.72 10.46 -7.25
C LEU A 324 14.45 11.72 -8.07
N ALA A 325 14.06 11.58 -9.34
CA ALA A 325 13.77 12.73 -10.20
C ALA A 325 12.61 13.55 -9.63
N ASP A 326 12.76 14.88 -9.66
CA ASP A 326 11.79 15.86 -9.14
C ASP A 326 11.47 15.65 -7.62
N ALA A 327 12.47 15.17 -6.85
CA ALA A 327 12.36 15.09 -5.39
C ALA A 327 12.51 16.50 -4.77
N SER A 328 11.47 17.32 -4.93
CA SER A 328 11.50 18.77 -4.71
C SER A 328 11.73 19.20 -3.24
N GLY A 329 11.56 18.31 -2.27
CA GLY A 329 11.84 18.57 -0.86
C GLY A 329 13.27 18.25 -0.42
N LEU A 330 14.07 17.59 -1.29
CA LEU A 330 15.40 17.12 -0.94
C LEU A 330 16.41 18.24 -1.01
N SER A 331 16.87 18.72 0.15
CA SER A 331 17.88 19.78 0.26
C SER A 331 19.29 19.28 0.54
N THR A 332 19.40 18.12 1.17
CA THR A 332 20.66 17.45 1.48
C THR A 332 20.57 15.98 1.08
N LEU A 333 21.59 15.49 0.39
CA LEU A 333 21.72 14.09 -0.01
C LEU A 333 23.00 13.51 0.59
N GLN A 334 22.85 12.56 1.51
CA GLN A 334 23.98 11.79 2.03
C GLN A 334 24.13 10.52 1.21
N LEU A 335 25.30 10.32 0.61
CA LEU A 335 25.62 9.12 -0.16
C LEU A 335 26.17 8.03 0.78
N PRO A 336 25.61 6.80 0.76
CA PRO A 336 26.14 5.70 1.56
C PRO A 336 27.53 5.26 1.04
N SER A 337 28.36 4.75 1.93
CA SER A 337 29.72 4.32 1.60
C SER A 337 29.77 3.19 0.56
N THR A 338 28.65 2.53 0.33
CA THR A 338 28.47 1.42 -0.60
C THR A 338 27.99 1.83 -1.98
N LEU A 339 27.59 3.10 -2.18
CA LEU A 339 27.02 3.56 -3.45
C LEU A 339 28.10 3.61 -4.53
N SER A 340 27.85 2.95 -5.65
CA SER A 340 28.75 2.85 -6.79
C SER A 340 28.16 3.35 -8.11
N TYR A 341 26.81 3.52 -8.18
CA TYR A 341 26.16 3.92 -9.42
C TYR A 341 24.87 4.73 -9.21
N LEU A 342 24.71 5.77 -10.03
CA LEU A 342 23.45 6.51 -10.21
C LEU A 342 23.03 6.39 -11.68
N GLY A 343 21.79 5.92 -11.92
CA GLY A 343 21.22 5.72 -13.25
C GLY A 343 20.89 7.02 -14.00
N ASP A 344 20.40 6.88 -15.23
CA ASP A 344 20.04 8.00 -16.09
C ASP A 344 18.99 8.89 -15.42
N GLY A 345 19.24 10.22 -15.40
CA GLY A 345 18.32 11.18 -14.80
C GLY A 345 17.97 10.94 -13.34
N ALA A 346 18.76 10.13 -12.59
CA ALA A 346 18.39 9.67 -11.25
C ALA A 346 17.98 10.80 -10.27
N MET A 347 18.55 12.00 -10.45
CA MET A 347 18.31 13.20 -9.65
C MET A 347 17.75 14.36 -10.49
N GLU A 348 17.24 14.09 -11.70
CA GLU A 348 16.73 15.13 -12.60
C GLU A 348 15.74 16.04 -11.88
N LYS A 349 15.89 17.36 -12.05
CA LYS A 349 14.99 18.40 -11.46
C LYS A 349 14.88 18.39 -9.94
N THR A 350 15.81 17.82 -9.20
CA THR A 350 15.86 17.92 -7.73
C THR A 350 16.39 19.30 -7.32
N ILE A 351 15.66 20.35 -7.67
CA ILE A 351 16.09 21.76 -7.66
C ILE A 351 16.32 22.35 -6.26
N SER A 352 15.82 21.72 -5.22
CA SER A 352 16.02 22.15 -3.82
C SER A 352 17.38 21.73 -3.25
N LEU A 353 18.12 20.87 -3.95
CA LEU A 353 19.39 20.32 -3.48
C LEU A 353 20.41 21.45 -3.24
N LYS A 354 21.06 21.42 -2.07
CA LYS A 354 22.07 22.40 -1.63
C LYS A 354 23.39 21.71 -1.28
N THR A 355 23.30 20.49 -0.76
CA THR A 355 24.46 19.75 -0.27
C THR A 355 24.38 18.29 -0.66
N ILE A 356 25.46 17.76 -1.17
CA ILE A 356 25.71 16.30 -1.32
C ILE A 356 26.86 15.96 -0.38
N ASP A 357 26.58 15.11 0.60
CA ASP A 357 27.60 14.54 1.50
C ASP A 357 28.08 13.20 0.90
N ALA A 358 29.30 13.20 0.40
CA ALA A 358 29.99 12.06 -0.17
C ALA A 358 31.30 11.76 0.59
N GLU A 359 31.44 12.20 1.85
CA GLU A 359 32.65 12.01 2.64
C GLU A 359 32.96 10.54 2.93
N THR A 360 31.91 9.70 3.01
CA THR A 360 32.02 8.29 3.38
C THR A 360 32.15 7.35 2.19
N VAL A 361 31.94 7.81 0.96
CA VAL A 361 32.06 6.95 -0.24
C VAL A 361 33.49 6.44 -0.41
N LYS A 362 33.63 5.23 -0.91
CA LYS A 362 34.95 4.59 -1.10
C LYS A 362 35.54 4.88 -2.45
N GLU A 363 34.72 5.21 -3.43
CA GLU A 363 35.11 5.56 -4.80
C GLU A 363 34.08 6.57 -5.35
N VAL A 364 34.44 7.27 -6.41
CA VAL A 364 33.52 8.17 -7.10
C VAL A 364 32.43 7.33 -7.77
N PRO A 365 31.15 7.48 -7.40
CA PRO A 365 30.09 6.72 -8.04
C PRO A 365 30.03 7.01 -9.54
N ALA A 366 29.87 5.96 -10.36
CA ALA A 366 29.63 6.10 -11.79
C ALA A 366 28.24 6.70 -12.04
N LEU A 367 28.13 7.51 -13.08
CA LEU A 367 26.88 8.18 -13.46
C LEU A 367 26.38 7.68 -14.80
N GLY A 368 25.07 7.54 -14.93
CA GLY A 368 24.35 7.44 -16.18
C GLY A 368 24.28 8.78 -16.92
N GLU A 369 23.42 8.86 -17.91
CA GLU A 369 23.22 10.10 -18.68
C GLU A 369 22.39 11.12 -17.90
N SER A 370 22.81 12.40 -17.94
CA SER A 370 21.99 13.53 -17.44
C SER A 370 21.49 13.38 -16.00
N VAL A 371 22.26 12.75 -15.11
CA VAL A 371 21.86 12.46 -13.73
C VAL A 371 21.33 13.70 -13.01
N TRP A 372 21.95 14.85 -13.21
CA TRP A 372 21.69 16.14 -12.55
C TRP A 372 20.95 17.14 -13.42
N ALA A 373 20.26 16.70 -14.48
CA ALA A 373 19.60 17.59 -15.42
C ALA A 373 18.59 18.51 -14.70
N GLY A 374 18.63 19.80 -15.02
CA GLY A 374 17.75 20.80 -14.41
C GLY A 374 18.18 21.34 -13.04
N ILE A 375 19.37 20.92 -12.55
CA ILE A 375 20.01 21.44 -11.34
C ILE A 375 21.15 22.37 -11.74
N ASP A 376 21.26 23.54 -11.12
CA ASP A 376 22.45 24.36 -11.19
C ASP A 376 23.50 23.82 -10.21
N GLN A 377 24.32 22.88 -10.70
CA GLN A 377 25.32 22.15 -9.90
C GLN A 377 26.34 23.12 -9.25
N SER A 378 26.64 24.26 -9.87
CA SER A 378 27.57 25.26 -9.30
C SER A 378 27.07 25.88 -7.98
N THR A 379 25.77 25.76 -7.68
CA THR A 379 25.17 26.25 -6.42
C THR A 379 25.07 25.19 -5.32
N VAL A 380 25.45 23.94 -5.63
CA VAL A 380 25.37 22.80 -4.71
C VAL A 380 26.76 22.46 -4.18
N SER A 381 26.88 22.39 -2.85
CA SER A 381 28.08 21.91 -2.18
C SER A 381 28.21 20.40 -2.35
N LEU A 382 29.36 19.90 -2.80
CA LEU A 382 29.71 18.50 -2.83
C LEU A 382 30.85 18.25 -1.82
N ASP A 383 30.48 17.77 -0.65
CA ASP A 383 31.42 17.51 0.44
C ASP A 383 32.01 16.09 0.27
N VAL A 384 33.32 16.00 0.12
CA VAL A 384 34.02 14.74 -0.20
C VAL A 384 35.24 14.55 0.70
N SER A 385 35.68 13.31 0.85
CA SER A 385 36.96 13.05 1.52
C SER A 385 38.11 13.71 0.74
N PRO A 386 39.18 14.22 1.42
CA PRO A 386 40.34 14.81 0.75
C PRO A 386 40.98 13.90 -0.27
N ASP A 387 41.00 12.60 0.00
CA ASP A 387 41.65 11.61 -0.88
C ASP A 387 40.92 11.44 -2.22
N LEU A 388 39.56 11.60 -2.22
CA LEU A 388 38.75 11.45 -3.43
C LEU A 388 38.46 12.78 -4.15
N ALA A 389 38.77 13.92 -3.55
CA ALA A 389 38.53 15.23 -4.15
C ALA A 389 39.14 15.42 -5.55
N PRO A 390 40.37 14.99 -5.82
CA PRO A 390 40.92 15.05 -7.18
C PRO A 390 40.14 14.21 -8.18
N ALA A 391 39.64 13.04 -7.76
CA ALA A 391 38.86 12.14 -8.61
C ALA A 391 37.48 12.72 -8.92
N PHE A 392 36.76 13.30 -7.94
CA PHE A 392 35.48 13.99 -8.16
C PHE A 392 35.64 15.19 -9.10
N ARG A 393 36.70 15.98 -8.96
CA ARG A 393 37.00 17.11 -9.87
C ARG A 393 37.34 16.69 -11.29
N ALA A 394 37.78 15.45 -11.50
CA ALA A 394 38.08 14.91 -12.82
C ALA A 394 36.90 14.14 -13.46
N ALA A 395 35.91 13.71 -12.66
CA ALA A 395 34.82 12.89 -13.13
C ALA A 395 33.73 13.74 -13.80
N GLU A 396 33.26 13.28 -14.97
CA GLU A 396 32.18 13.91 -15.74
C GLU A 396 30.91 14.07 -14.92
N GLN A 397 30.19 15.16 -15.10
CA GLN A 397 29.01 15.60 -14.34
C GLN A 397 29.31 15.89 -12.85
N TRP A 398 30.24 15.19 -12.18
CA TRP A 398 30.65 15.52 -10.81
C TRP A 398 31.52 16.79 -10.74
N ASN A 399 32.29 17.07 -11.77
CA ASN A 399 33.18 18.23 -11.86
C ASN A 399 32.46 19.59 -12.00
N GLU A 400 31.15 19.57 -12.20
CA GLU A 400 30.31 20.77 -12.28
C GLU A 400 29.84 21.26 -10.90
N PHE A 401 30.00 20.43 -9.86
CA PHE A 401 29.68 20.81 -8.48
C PHE A 401 30.76 21.64 -7.81
N ASN A 402 30.36 22.35 -6.75
CA ASN A 402 31.30 23.00 -5.84
C ASN A 402 31.93 21.95 -4.91
N VAL A 403 33.05 21.35 -5.35
CA VAL A 403 33.72 20.25 -4.63
C VAL A 403 34.50 20.76 -3.44
N ASN A 404 34.01 20.52 -2.25
CA ASN A 404 34.62 20.86 -0.97
C ASN A 404 35.30 19.61 -0.38
N ALA A 405 36.60 19.68 -0.26
CA ALA A 405 37.37 18.71 0.51
C ALA A 405 37.73 19.36 1.84
N GLN A 406 36.88 19.19 2.84
CA GLN A 406 37.26 19.59 4.19
C GLN A 406 38.29 18.57 4.68
N SER A 407 39.55 18.96 4.68
CA SER A 407 40.53 18.28 5.48
C SER A 407 40.09 18.43 6.94
N THR A 408 39.73 17.33 7.58
CA THR A 408 39.68 17.27 9.05
C THR A 408 41.08 17.37 9.67
N LEU A 409 42.05 17.70 8.86
CA LEU A 409 43.43 17.96 9.26
C LEU A 409 43.74 19.46 9.04
N THR A 410 43.32 20.30 9.94
CA THR A 410 44.19 21.42 10.28
C THR A 410 45.43 20.82 10.92
N GLU A 411 46.46 20.63 10.13
CA GLU A 411 47.83 20.50 10.64
C GLU A 411 48.21 21.81 11.31
N ASP A 412 47.84 21.95 12.55
CA ASP A 412 48.71 22.55 13.53
C ASP A 412 48.92 21.48 14.60
N MET A 413 50.18 21.07 14.70
CA MET A 413 50.68 20.07 15.63
C MET A 413 50.48 20.54 17.09
N VAL A 414 49.25 20.58 17.55
CA VAL A 414 48.86 20.36 18.95
C VAL A 414 47.99 19.13 18.92
N ALA A 415 48.40 18.07 19.60
CA ALA A 415 47.61 16.85 19.74
C ALA A 415 46.16 17.24 20.05
N PRO A 416 45.16 16.82 19.25
CA PRO A 416 43.81 17.26 19.44
C PRO A 416 43.42 16.89 20.87
N ALA A 417 42.87 17.88 21.59
CA ALA A 417 42.34 17.65 22.91
C ALA A 417 41.38 16.46 22.80
N ALA A 418 41.73 15.33 23.41
CA ALA A 418 40.82 14.19 23.42
C ALA A 418 39.56 14.62 24.16
N LEU A 419 38.48 14.74 23.43
CA LEU A 419 37.15 15.02 23.99
C LEU A 419 36.50 13.69 24.29
N GLU A 420 36.24 13.44 25.56
CA GLU A 420 35.58 12.24 26.06
C GLU A 420 34.23 12.62 26.66
N ALA A 421 33.22 11.86 26.37
CA ALA A 421 31.95 11.90 27.05
C ALA A 421 31.49 10.47 27.34
N ARG A 422 30.91 10.24 28.51
CA ARG A 422 30.36 8.94 28.89
C ARG A 422 29.20 9.11 29.87
N PHE A 423 28.27 8.19 29.84
CA PHE A 423 27.26 8.09 30.88
C PHE A 423 27.72 7.14 31.99
N VAL A 424 27.58 7.60 33.25
CA VAL A 424 27.75 6.80 34.45
C VAL A 424 26.43 6.83 35.21
N GLY A 425 25.54 5.87 34.87
CA GLY A 425 24.14 5.94 35.29
C GLY A 425 23.46 7.20 34.71
N PRO A 426 22.77 8.02 35.51
CA PRO A 426 22.12 9.22 35.03
C PRO A 426 23.06 10.43 34.87
N ILE A 427 24.34 10.29 35.15
CA ILE A 427 25.32 11.38 35.09
C ILE A 427 26.06 11.32 33.74
N LEU A 428 26.02 12.39 32.96
CA LEU A 428 26.87 12.59 31.79
C LEU A 428 28.19 13.23 32.26
N GLU A 429 29.29 12.49 32.18
CA GLU A 429 30.64 13.00 32.43
C GLU A 429 31.25 13.41 31.07
N VAL A 430 31.89 14.60 31.05
CA VAL A 430 32.60 15.13 29.89
C VAL A 430 34.00 15.57 30.29
N ARG A 431 34.96 15.36 29.39
CA ARG A 431 36.37 15.72 29.64
C ARG A 431 37.04 16.15 28.33
N SER A 432 37.93 17.13 28.46
CA SER A 432 38.82 17.59 27.41
C SER A 432 40.26 17.58 27.90
N SER A 433 41.18 17.05 27.11
CA SER A 433 42.61 16.99 27.50
C SER A 433 43.41 18.24 27.14
N GLY A 434 42.83 19.27 26.53
CA GLY A 434 43.62 20.41 26.07
C GLY A 434 42.92 21.75 25.99
N ALA A 435 41.60 21.83 26.15
CA ALA A 435 40.84 23.09 26.07
C ALA A 435 39.66 23.06 27.06
N GLU A 436 39.23 24.24 27.49
CA GLU A 436 38.02 24.35 28.33
C GLU A 436 36.76 24.07 27.50
N ILE A 437 35.85 23.28 28.06
CA ILE A 437 34.53 23.05 27.52
C ILE A 437 33.62 24.23 27.92
N ALA A 438 33.28 25.08 26.95
CA ALA A 438 32.45 26.26 27.22
C ALA A 438 31.00 25.87 27.51
N ALA A 439 30.45 24.90 26.76
CA ALA A 439 29.09 24.42 26.96
C ALA A 439 28.90 22.96 26.54
N VAL A 440 27.97 22.31 27.21
CA VAL A 440 27.47 20.97 26.89
C VAL A 440 26.00 21.08 26.55
N SER A 441 25.59 20.56 25.41
CA SER A 441 24.20 20.50 24.99
C SER A 441 23.80 19.06 24.73
N LEU A 442 22.64 18.66 25.24
CA LEU A 442 22.06 17.33 25.07
C LEU A 442 20.80 17.44 24.22
N TYR A 443 20.71 16.63 23.17
CA TYR A 443 19.56 16.58 22.26
C TYR A 443 19.01 15.17 22.23
N ASP A 444 17.71 15.05 21.93
CA ASP A 444 17.13 13.79 21.51
C ASP A 444 17.56 13.44 20.07
N ILE A 445 17.17 12.25 19.62
CA ILE A 445 17.50 11.78 18.26
C ILE A 445 16.78 12.56 17.15
N ALA A 446 15.73 13.31 17.48
CA ALA A 446 15.02 14.21 16.58
C ALA A 446 15.66 15.61 16.50
N GLY A 447 16.76 15.84 17.25
CA GLY A 447 17.45 17.12 17.27
C GLY A 447 16.85 18.16 18.21
N ASN A 448 15.89 17.81 19.06
CA ASN A 448 15.34 18.73 20.06
C ASN A 448 16.30 18.90 21.22
N LEU A 449 16.59 20.15 21.58
CA LEU A 449 17.43 20.45 22.76
C LEU A 449 16.70 20.04 24.05
N LEU A 450 17.30 19.10 24.78
CA LEU A 450 16.79 18.61 26.07
C LEU A 450 17.41 19.33 27.26
N MET A 451 18.71 19.65 27.15
CA MET A 451 19.46 20.33 28.20
C MET A 451 20.64 21.09 27.59
N ARG A 452 20.97 22.24 28.18
CA ARG A 452 22.23 22.95 27.91
C ARG A 452 22.81 23.47 29.23
N SER A 453 24.11 23.27 29.41
CA SER A 453 24.84 23.79 30.57
C SER A 453 26.16 24.42 30.13
N GLY A 454 26.45 25.58 30.62
CA GLY A 454 27.80 26.17 30.55
C GLY A 454 28.71 25.44 31.56
N LEU A 455 29.94 25.11 31.15
CA LEU A 455 30.90 24.43 31.99
C LEU A 455 32.11 25.30 32.32
N ASN A 456 32.73 25.91 31.31
CA ASN A 456 33.91 26.75 31.38
C ASN A 456 35.07 26.08 32.23
N ALA A 457 35.25 24.79 31.97
CA ALA A 457 36.23 23.94 32.63
C ALA A 457 36.65 22.78 31.67
N PRO A 458 37.85 22.19 31.87
CA PRO A 458 38.30 21.07 31.05
C PRO A 458 37.52 19.76 31.31
N GLU A 459 36.82 19.66 32.40
CA GLU A 459 35.97 18.51 32.75
C GLU A 459 34.77 18.92 33.58
N GLY A 460 33.71 18.10 33.50
CA GLY A 460 32.50 18.32 34.30
C GLY A 460 31.50 17.20 34.17
N SER A 461 30.41 17.34 34.92
CA SER A 461 29.32 16.37 34.90
C SER A 461 27.97 17.06 34.92
N LEU A 462 27.00 16.46 34.20
CA LEU A 462 25.62 16.91 34.14
C LEU A 462 24.70 15.81 34.64
N ASP A 463 23.82 16.16 35.60
CA ASP A 463 22.76 15.24 36.02
C ASP A 463 21.63 15.24 34.99
N THR A 464 21.43 14.12 34.36
CA THR A 464 20.39 13.89 33.33
C THR A 464 19.24 13.02 33.85
N SER A 465 19.12 12.83 35.15
CA SER A 465 18.11 11.97 35.79
C SER A 465 16.66 12.37 35.45
N ALA A 466 16.43 13.67 35.24
CA ALA A 466 15.12 14.21 34.86
C ALA A 466 14.77 14.06 33.36
N ILE A 467 15.72 13.58 32.55
CA ILE A 467 15.55 13.46 31.07
C ILE A 467 15.22 12.02 30.74
N GLY A 468 14.08 11.80 30.06
CA GLY A 468 13.69 10.50 29.53
C GLY A 468 14.49 10.08 28.28
N GLY A 469 14.53 8.76 27.99
CA GLY A 469 15.23 8.22 26.82
C GLY A 469 16.59 7.61 27.13
N ASN A 470 17.10 6.80 26.20
CA ASN A 470 18.37 6.08 26.34
C ASN A 470 19.39 6.45 25.26
N LEU A 471 18.99 7.14 24.18
CA LEU A 471 19.87 7.52 23.09
C LEU A 471 19.84 9.03 22.90
N PHE A 472 21.03 9.67 22.92
CA PHE A 472 21.21 11.11 22.91
C PHE A 472 22.29 11.54 21.94
N ILE A 473 22.19 12.79 21.45
CA ILE A 473 23.27 13.51 20.80
C ILE A 473 23.81 14.51 21.82
N VAL A 474 25.06 14.34 22.19
CA VAL A 474 25.79 15.24 23.09
C VAL A 474 26.67 16.16 22.26
N ARG A 475 26.44 17.47 22.31
CA ARG A 475 27.28 18.47 21.65
C ARG A 475 28.15 19.18 22.68
N LEU A 476 29.44 19.13 22.47
CA LEU A 476 30.45 19.81 23.29
C LEU A 476 30.99 21.02 22.54
N GLN A 477 30.86 22.20 23.09
CA GLN A 477 31.41 23.44 22.56
C GLN A 477 32.63 23.83 23.38
N LEU A 478 33.81 23.97 22.75
CA LEU A 478 35.02 24.42 23.39
C LEU A 478 35.11 25.93 23.43
N ALA A 479 35.97 26.45 24.33
CA ALA A 479 36.16 27.89 24.48
C ALA A 479 36.76 28.58 23.26
N ASP A 480 37.47 27.83 22.41
CA ASP A 480 38.00 28.29 21.10
C ASP A 480 36.96 28.39 19.99
N GLY A 481 35.69 28.01 20.27
CA GLY A 481 34.60 27.98 19.30
C GLY A 481 34.44 26.65 18.58
N THR A 482 35.32 25.68 18.79
CA THR A 482 35.20 24.32 18.20
C THR A 482 34.00 23.58 18.78
N ASP A 483 33.22 22.93 17.93
CA ASP A 483 32.07 22.10 18.32
C ASP A 483 32.30 20.62 17.95
N ARG A 484 31.89 19.73 18.84
CA ARG A 484 31.84 18.29 18.58
C ARG A 484 30.54 17.67 19.03
N ALA A 485 29.97 16.82 18.20
CA ALA A 485 28.76 16.05 18.52
C ALA A 485 29.09 14.57 18.65
N LEU A 486 28.56 13.93 19.67
CA LEU A 486 28.75 12.50 19.97
C LEU A 486 27.38 11.86 20.14
N LYS A 487 27.10 10.77 19.42
CA LYS A 487 25.89 9.96 19.63
C LYS A 487 26.17 8.96 20.75
N MET A 488 25.37 8.98 21.80
CA MET A 488 25.65 8.26 23.05
C MET A 488 24.42 7.51 23.54
N LEU A 489 24.65 6.29 24.03
CA LEU A 489 23.65 5.49 24.73
C LEU A 489 23.89 5.67 26.26
N ARG A 490 22.80 5.96 26.98
CA ARG A 490 22.82 6.03 28.46
C ARG A 490 22.51 4.68 29.09
#